data_87754a7e60616dd3cf4c3c192458e495
#
_entry.id   87754a7e60616dd3cf4c3c192458e495
#
_cell.length_a   1.000
_cell.length_b   1.000
_cell.length_c   1.000
_cell.angle_alpha   90.00
_cell.angle_beta   90.00
_cell.angle_gamma   90.00
#
_symmetry.space_group_name_H-M   'P 1'
#
loop_
_entity.id
_entity.type
_entity.pdbx_description
1 polymer ?
#
loop_
_entity_poly.entity_id
_entity_poly.type
_entity_poly.pdbx_seq_one_letter_code
_entity_poly.pdbx_strand_id
1 'polypeptide(L)'
;MEINEKVSKEKLIEFSGEHLYYEIWMLYGVTNSLLKGVEDEYVYNALLESFVIHASIIIDFFYRPQVYSGDARAVHYIPDVASWKEALPSYDRYFKKFHRKRNREVVHLSYKRLDVKPEEKKWNIRKIIKPIRKIVDLFLEKADPKLLHPQMQELRTKR
;
A
#
# COMPACT_ATOMS: atom_id res chain seq x y z
N MET A 1 5.30 12.21 24.65
CA MET A 1 4.60 11.03 25.21
C MET A 1 4.87 9.85 24.25
N GLU A 2 5.82 9.01 24.61
CA GLU A 2 6.12 7.81 23.80
C GLU A 2 5.02 6.79 24.02
N ILE A 3 4.15 6.64 23.02
CA ILE A 3 3.12 5.59 23.01
C ILE A 3 3.82 4.34 22.45
N ASN A 4 4.57 3.67 23.30
CA ASN A 4 5.25 2.42 22.95
C ASN A 4 4.52 1.23 23.61
N GLU A 5 3.22 1.07 23.30
CA GLU A 5 2.56 -0.20 23.58
C GLU A 5 3.11 -1.23 22.59
N LYS A 6 3.95 -2.12 23.12
CA LYS A 6 4.50 -3.22 22.36
C LYS A 6 3.37 -4.13 21.90
N VAL A 7 3.04 -4.09 20.61
CA VAL A 7 1.98 -4.93 20.02
C VAL A 7 2.35 -6.41 20.26
N SER A 8 1.39 -7.22 20.76
CA SER A 8 1.66 -8.63 21.03
C SER A 8 1.93 -9.40 19.72
N LYS A 9 2.68 -10.50 19.84
CA LYS A 9 3.01 -11.38 18.72
C LYS A 9 1.76 -11.94 18.06
N GLU A 10 0.80 -12.38 18.85
CA GLU A 10 -0.48 -12.95 18.39
C GLU A 10 -1.24 -11.93 17.56
N LYS A 11 -1.32 -10.67 18.03
CA LYS A 11 -1.98 -9.59 17.31
C LYS A 11 -1.27 -9.26 15.98
N LEU A 12 0.07 -9.32 15.94
CA LEU A 12 0.81 -9.12 14.70
C LEU A 12 0.52 -10.24 13.68
N ILE A 13 0.52 -11.49 14.11
CA ILE A 13 0.23 -12.64 13.24
C ILE A 13 -1.19 -12.52 12.69
N GLU A 14 -2.19 -12.32 13.56
CA GLU A 14 -3.60 -12.17 13.18
C GLU A 14 -3.79 -11.03 12.19
N PHE A 15 -3.28 -9.83 12.51
CA PHE A 15 -3.39 -8.66 11.64
C PHE A 15 -2.76 -8.89 10.27
N SER A 16 -1.59 -9.55 10.22
CA SER A 16 -0.93 -9.82 8.93
C SER A 16 -1.71 -10.78 8.05
N GLY A 17 -2.42 -11.76 8.65
CA GLY A 17 -3.25 -12.72 7.91
C GLY A 17 -4.58 -12.14 7.44
N GLU A 18 -5.30 -11.45 8.32
CA GLU A 18 -6.64 -10.96 8.02
C GLU A 18 -6.63 -9.65 7.23
N HIS A 19 -5.81 -8.69 7.65
CA HIS A 19 -5.86 -7.33 7.10
C HIS A 19 -4.75 -7.03 6.10
N LEU A 20 -3.48 -7.20 6.48
CA LEU A 20 -2.38 -6.86 5.58
C LEU A 20 -2.39 -7.74 4.32
N TYR A 21 -2.64 -9.04 4.49
CA TYR A 21 -2.80 -9.95 3.34
C TYR A 21 -3.94 -9.50 2.41
N TYR A 22 -5.10 -9.18 2.97
CA TYR A 22 -6.27 -8.73 2.21
C TYR A 22 -5.95 -7.47 1.39
N GLU A 23 -5.32 -6.47 2.00
CA GLU A 23 -4.97 -5.21 1.32
C GLU A 23 -4.05 -5.46 0.11
N ILE A 24 -3.01 -6.29 0.26
CA ILE A 24 -2.07 -6.61 -0.81
C ILE A 24 -2.73 -7.48 -1.88
N TRP A 25 -3.48 -8.49 -1.47
CA TRP A 25 -4.21 -9.39 -2.37
C TRP A 25 -5.21 -8.61 -3.23
N MET A 26 -6.01 -7.73 -2.62
CA MET A 26 -6.94 -6.86 -3.33
C MET A 26 -6.21 -5.94 -4.30
N LEU A 27 -5.13 -5.29 -3.88
CA LEU A 27 -4.34 -4.43 -4.76
C LEU A 27 -3.86 -5.19 -6.01
N TYR A 28 -3.37 -6.41 -5.85
CA TYR A 28 -2.89 -7.21 -6.98
C TYR A 28 -4.05 -7.64 -7.89
N GLY A 29 -5.17 -8.06 -7.30
CA GLY A 29 -6.37 -8.46 -8.04
C GLY A 29 -6.94 -7.35 -8.91
N VAL A 30 -7.19 -6.16 -8.30
CA VAL A 30 -7.71 -5.00 -9.05
C VAL A 30 -6.70 -4.50 -10.09
N THR A 31 -5.40 -4.54 -9.79
CA THR A 31 -4.36 -4.22 -10.76
C THR A 31 -4.45 -5.10 -11.99
N ASN A 32 -4.54 -6.41 -11.79
CA ASN A 32 -4.62 -7.38 -12.90
C ASN A 32 -5.89 -7.16 -13.74
N SER A 33 -7.03 -6.88 -13.10
CA SER A 33 -8.27 -6.57 -13.81
C SER A 33 -8.17 -5.31 -14.65
N LEU A 34 -7.62 -4.22 -14.09
CA LEU A 34 -7.41 -2.96 -14.81
C LEU A 34 -6.44 -3.12 -16.00
N LEU A 35 -5.39 -3.94 -15.84
CA LEU A 35 -4.38 -4.15 -16.90
C LEU A 35 -4.86 -5.07 -18.01
N LYS A 36 -5.84 -5.94 -17.75
CA LYS A 36 -6.51 -6.77 -18.78
C LYS A 36 -7.47 -5.96 -19.65
N GLY A 37 -7.93 -4.82 -19.16
CA GLY A 37 -8.93 -3.99 -19.78
C GLY A 37 -10.33 -4.23 -19.19
N VAL A 38 -11.10 -3.16 -19.05
CA VAL A 38 -12.46 -3.15 -18.54
C VAL A 38 -13.28 -2.27 -19.46
N GLU A 39 -14.31 -2.82 -20.09
CA GLU A 39 -15.14 -2.10 -21.07
C GLU A 39 -16.17 -1.19 -20.41
N ASP A 40 -16.76 -1.65 -19.30
CA ASP A 40 -17.75 -0.87 -18.55
C ASP A 40 -17.08 0.27 -17.78
N GLU A 41 -17.49 1.49 -18.04
CA GLU A 41 -16.90 2.70 -17.44
C GLU A 41 -17.11 2.78 -15.93
N TYR A 42 -18.26 2.35 -15.42
CA TYR A 42 -18.54 2.35 -13.98
C TYR A 42 -17.67 1.32 -13.26
N VAL A 43 -17.54 0.14 -13.85
CA VAL A 43 -16.67 -0.92 -13.30
C VAL A 43 -15.21 -0.50 -13.36
N TYR A 44 -14.76 0.11 -14.46
CA TYR A 44 -13.40 0.65 -14.58
C TYR A 44 -13.10 1.68 -13.46
N ASN A 45 -14.00 2.65 -13.26
CA ASN A 45 -13.82 3.69 -12.26
C ASN A 45 -13.85 3.10 -10.84
N ALA A 46 -14.74 2.17 -10.54
CA ALA A 46 -14.79 1.48 -9.25
C ALA A 46 -13.49 0.69 -8.95
N LEU A 47 -12.96 -0.02 -9.94
CA LEU A 47 -11.68 -0.73 -9.81
C LEU A 47 -10.49 0.24 -9.67
N LEU A 48 -10.52 1.37 -10.36
CA LEU A 48 -9.50 2.39 -10.25
C LEU A 48 -9.49 3.02 -8.85
N GLU A 49 -10.65 3.37 -8.32
CA GLU A 49 -10.77 3.90 -6.95
C GLU A 49 -10.32 2.87 -5.92
N SER A 50 -10.73 1.61 -6.06
CA SER A 50 -10.25 0.50 -5.24
C SER A 50 -8.72 0.34 -5.30
N PHE A 51 -8.13 0.39 -6.50
CA PHE A 51 -6.69 0.38 -6.68
C PHE A 51 -6.00 1.51 -5.92
N VAL A 52 -6.51 2.73 -6.04
CA VAL A 52 -5.93 3.92 -5.39
C VAL A 52 -6.03 3.83 -3.86
N ILE A 53 -7.14 3.31 -3.34
CA ILE A 53 -7.35 3.13 -1.90
C ILE A 53 -6.38 2.09 -1.34
N HIS A 54 -6.35 0.88 -1.89
CA HIS A 54 -5.47 -0.20 -1.42
C HIS A 54 -3.98 0.17 -1.57
N ALA A 55 -3.59 0.80 -2.69
CA ALA A 55 -2.23 1.30 -2.86
C ALA A 55 -1.86 2.32 -1.78
N SER A 56 -2.78 3.21 -1.41
CA SER A 56 -2.54 4.21 -0.36
C SER A 56 -2.34 3.58 1.01
N ILE A 57 -3.20 2.64 1.39
CA ILE A 57 -3.12 1.92 2.67
C ILE A 57 -1.77 1.20 2.79
N ILE A 58 -1.35 0.50 1.73
CA ILE A 58 -0.09 -0.24 1.71
C ILE A 58 1.12 0.70 1.76
N ILE A 59 1.10 1.81 1.02
CA ILE A 59 2.17 2.81 1.08
C ILE A 59 2.25 3.43 2.48
N ASP A 60 1.11 3.76 3.08
CA ASP A 60 1.06 4.30 4.43
C ASP A 60 1.59 3.30 5.47
N PHE A 61 1.28 2.02 5.36
CA PHE A 61 1.83 0.95 6.22
C PHE A 61 3.36 0.91 6.19
N PHE A 62 3.98 1.15 5.03
CA PHE A 62 5.43 1.11 4.87
C PHE A 62 6.15 2.41 5.27
N TYR A 63 5.53 3.57 5.05
CA TYR A 63 6.24 4.86 5.13
C TYR A 63 5.69 5.82 6.18
N ARG A 64 4.41 5.72 6.55
CA ARG A 64 3.81 6.71 7.43
C ARG A 64 4.39 6.61 8.85
N PRO A 65 4.78 7.73 9.48
CA PRO A 65 5.11 7.73 10.89
C PRO A 65 3.86 7.40 11.71
N GLN A 66 4.05 6.80 12.89
CA GLN A 66 2.95 6.52 13.80
C GLN A 66 2.33 7.82 14.29
N VAL A 67 1.01 7.95 14.09
CA VAL A 67 0.22 9.08 14.54
C VAL A 67 -0.65 8.68 15.73
N TYR A 68 -1.20 7.45 15.68
CA TYR A 68 -2.06 6.90 16.73
C TYR A 68 -1.47 5.60 17.28
N SER A 69 -1.80 5.28 18.54
CA SER A 69 -1.33 4.05 19.21
C SER A 69 -1.75 2.77 18.47
N GLY A 70 -2.88 2.82 17.75
CA GLY A 70 -3.41 1.69 16.99
C GLY A 70 -2.85 1.53 15.56
N ASP A 71 -1.98 2.42 15.10
CA ASP A 71 -1.47 2.37 13.72
C ASP A 71 -0.59 1.13 13.50
N ALA A 72 -1.01 0.25 12.58
CA ALA A 72 -0.19 -0.87 12.12
C ALA A 72 0.89 -0.38 11.15
N ARG A 73 2.14 -0.85 11.34
CA ARG A 73 3.29 -0.40 10.55
C ARG A 73 4.27 -1.53 10.28
N ALA A 74 4.94 -1.46 9.13
CA ALA A 74 5.93 -2.45 8.74
C ALA A 74 7.03 -2.64 9.80
N VAL A 75 7.48 -1.57 10.46
CA VAL A 75 8.54 -1.62 11.47
C VAL A 75 8.21 -2.49 12.69
N HIS A 76 6.92 -2.81 12.94
CA HIS A 76 6.54 -3.73 14.00
C HIS A 76 6.91 -5.19 13.70
N TYR A 77 7.17 -5.52 12.45
CA TYR A 77 7.53 -6.85 11.94
C TYR A 77 9.03 -6.99 11.64
N ILE A 78 9.79 -5.88 11.65
CA ILE A 78 11.17 -5.83 11.16
C ILE A 78 12.14 -5.86 12.33
N PRO A 79 12.99 -6.89 12.44
CA PRO A 79 14.03 -6.96 13.51
C PRO A 79 15.10 -5.88 13.37
N ASP A 80 15.58 -5.64 12.15
CA ASP A 80 16.62 -4.64 11.84
C ASP A 80 15.98 -3.44 11.11
N VAL A 81 15.47 -2.49 11.90
CA VAL A 81 14.79 -1.28 11.40
C VAL A 81 15.76 -0.36 10.65
N ALA A 82 17.06 -0.34 11.00
CA ALA A 82 18.05 0.50 10.32
C ALA A 82 18.25 0.00 8.88
N SER A 83 18.56 -1.28 8.70
CA SER A 83 18.69 -1.91 7.38
C SER A 83 17.40 -1.83 6.55
N TRP A 84 16.23 -1.91 7.20
CA TRP A 84 14.95 -1.70 6.52
C TRP A 84 14.84 -0.31 5.92
N LYS A 85 15.12 0.73 6.73
CA LYS A 85 15.01 2.13 6.28
C LYS A 85 15.99 2.45 5.15
N GLU A 86 17.18 1.91 5.17
CA GLU A 86 18.18 2.09 4.10
C GLU A 86 17.75 1.41 2.78
N ALA A 87 17.11 0.25 2.88
CA ALA A 87 16.67 -0.51 1.71
C ALA A 87 15.37 0.00 1.08
N LEU A 88 14.59 0.80 1.81
CA LEU A 88 13.33 1.36 1.29
C LEU A 88 13.58 2.31 0.11
N PRO A 89 12.80 2.17 -0.98
CA PRO A 89 12.79 3.15 -2.06
C PRO A 89 12.41 4.55 -1.57
N SER A 90 12.94 5.60 -2.20
CA SER A 90 12.60 6.98 -1.84
C SER A 90 11.10 7.25 -1.98
N TYR A 91 10.43 7.64 -0.88
CA TYR A 91 9.03 8.05 -0.87
C TYR A 91 8.77 9.23 -1.81
N ASP A 92 9.60 10.27 -1.75
CA ASP A 92 9.44 11.49 -2.55
C ASP A 92 9.50 11.20 -4.04
N ARG A 93 10.39 10.30 -4.46
CA ARG A 93 10.55 9.91 -5.87
C ARG A 93 9.35 9.15 -6.41
N TYR A 94 8.76 8.24 -5.62
CA TYR A 94 7.76 7.29 -6.13
C TYR A 94 6.33 7.61 -5.72
N PHE A 95 6.10 8.12 -4.51
CA PHE A 95 4.77 8.16 -3.91
C PHE A 95 4.23 9.53 -3.57
N LYS A 96 5.06 10.56 -3.44
CA LYS A 96 4.62 11.93 -3.12
C LYS A 96 3.63 12.50 -4.15
N LYS A 97 3.91 12.27 -5.45
CA LYS A 97 2.99 12.70 -6.54
C LYS A 97 1.70 11.88 -6.52
N PHE A 98 1.79 10.58 -6.27
CA PHE A 98 0.64 9.68 -6.13
C PHE A 98 -0.29 10.15 -5.00
N HIS A 99 0.22 10.39 -3.80
CA HIS A 99 -0.60 10.84 -2.66
C HIS A 99 -1.26 12.20 -2.90
N ARG A 100 -0.55 13.16 -3.51
CA ARG A 100 -1.17 14.44 -3.87
C ARG A 100 -2.31 14.28 -4.87
N LYS A 101 -2.13 13.43 -5.89
CA LYS A 101 -3.16 13.13 -6.89
C LYS A 101 -4.36 12.41 -6.25
N ARG A 102 -4.13 11.39 -5.41
CA ARG A 102 -5.18 10.69 -4.65
C ARG A 102 -6.04 11.67 -3.85
N ASN A 103 -5.41 12.52 -3.06
CA ASN A 103 -6.13 13.48 -2.21
C ASN A 103 -7.02 14.41 -3.04
N ARG A 104 -6.50 14.91 -4.17
CA ARG A 104 -7.23 15.83 -5.04
C ARG A 104 -8.37 15.15 -5.81
N GLU A 105 -8.16 13.94 -6.33
CA GLU A 105 -9.03 13.33 -7.33
C GLU A 105 -9.94 12.23 -6.80
N VAL A 106 -9.57 11.57 -5.69
CA VAL A 106 -10.33 10.46 -5.12
C VAL A 106 -10.91 10.80 -3.75
N VAL A 107 -10.08 11.28 -2.83
CA VAL A 107 -10.47 11.41 -1.42
C VAL A 107 -11.28 12.68 -1.14
N HIS A 108 -10.92 13.82 -1.74
CA HIS A 108 -11.57 15.09 -1.46
C HIS A 108 -12.32 15.64 -2.66
N LEU A 109 -13.58 16.01 -2.47
CA LEU A 109 -14.36 16.79 -3.45
C LEU A 109 -14.04 18.26 -3.27
N SER A 110 -13.17 18.80 -4.13
CA SER A 110 -12.74 20.21 -4.07
C SER A 110 -12.71 20.87 -5.45
N TYR A 111 -12.86 22.20 -5.48
CA TYR A 111 -12.74 22.97 -6.73
C TYR A 111 -11.39 22.84 -7.42
N LYS A 112 -10.34 22.43 -6.71
CA LYS A 112 -9.02 22.11 -7.28
C LYS A 112 -9.05 21.00 -8.33
N ARG A 113 -10.14 20.22 -8.42
CA ARG A 113 -10.33 19.24 -9.49
C ARG A 113 -10.50 19.89 -10.87
N LEU A 114 -10.98 21.14 -10.92
CA LEU A 114 -11.13 21.91 -12.17
C LEU A 114 -9.78 22.30 -12.77
N ASP A 115 -8.74 22.43 -11.94
CA ASP A 115 -7.38 22.81 -12.37
C ASP A 115 -6.61 21.62 -12.98
N VAL A 116 -7.18 20.40 -12.96
CA VAL A 116 -6.53 19.19 -13.47
C VAL A 116 -6.70 19.09 -14.97
N LYS A 117 -5.60 19.16 -15.70
CA LYS A 117 -5.62 19.00 -17.16
C LYS A 117 -6.05 17.57 -17.56
N PRO A 118 -6.73 17.38 -18.71
CA PRO A 118 -7.19 16.06 -19.16
C PRO A 118 -6.11 14.98 -19.17
N GLU A 119 -4.90 15.31 -19.61
CA GLU A 119 -3.75 14.41 -19.64
C GLU A 119 -3.24 14.00 -18.24
N GLU A 120 -3.47 14.84 -17.23
CA GLU A 120 -3.10 14.56 -15.84
C GLU A 120 -4.11 13.68 -15.11
N LYS A 121 -5.36 13.59 -15.62
CA LYS A 121 -6.40 12.73 -15.03
C LYS A 121 -6.08 11.25 -15.14
N LYS A 122 -5.31 10.85 -16.14
CA LYS A 122 -4.91 9.45 -16.34
C LYS A 122 -4.06 8.92 -15.18
N TRP A 123 -4.35 7.68 -14.77
CA TRP A 123 -3.58 6.95 -13.77
C TRP A 123 -2.69 5.92 -14.45
N ASN A 124 -1.38 6.03 -14.24
CA ASN A 124 -0.44 5.04 -14.76
C ASN A 124 -0.28 3.89 -13.76
N ILE A 125 -1.17 2.91 -13.86
CA ILE A 125 -1.24 1.76 -12.96
C ILE A 125 0.10 1.02 -12.88
N ARG A 126 0.74 0.75 -14.04
CA ARG A 126 2.04 0.04 -14.10
C ARG A 126 3.15 0.79 -13.36
N LYS A 127 3.18 2.12 -13.50
CA LYS A 127 4.18 2.96 -12.85
C LYS A 127 4.01 3.01 -11.33
N ILE A 128 2.77 2.93 -10.85
CA ILE A 128 2.45 2.97 -9.42
C ILE A 128 2.69 1.60 -8.78
N ILE A 129 2.21 0.52 -9.39
CA ILE A 129 2.29 -0.82 -8.79
C ILE A 129 3.73 -1.37 -8.72
N LYS A 130 4.58 -1.03 -9.70
CA LYS A 130 5.94 -1.57 -9.78
C LYS A 130 6.79 -1.32 -8.51
N PRO A 131 6.92 -0.09 -7.98
CA PRO A 131 7.63 0.15 -6.74
C PRO A 131 6.93 -0.48 -5.53
N ILE A 132 5.59 -0.54 -5.49
CA ILE A 132 4.86 -1.17 -4.38
C ILE A 132 5.18 -2.67 -4.31
N ARG A 133 5.17 -3.38 -5.44
CA ARG A 133 5.55 -4.81 -5.48
C ARG A 133 6.95 -5.04 -4.93
N LYS A 134 7.90 -4.19 -5.31
CA LYS A 134 9.28 -4.28 -4.79
C LYS A 134 9.37 -4.12 -3.27
N ILE A 135 8.57 -3.21 -2.71
CA ILE A 135 8.54 -2.99 -1.26
C ILE A 135 7.88 -4.15 -0.54
N VAL A 136 6.79 -4.71 -1.09
CA VAL A 136 6.15 -5.91 -0.54
C VAL A 136 7.13 -7.09 -0.54
N ASP A 137 7.87 -7.31 -1.63
CA ASP A 137 8.89 -8.36 -1.69
C ASP A 137 9.99 -8.16 -0.63
N LEU A 138 10.49 -6.93 -0.52
CA LEU A 138 11.49 -6.55 0.47
C LEU A 138 10.98 -6.75 1.91
N PHE A 139 9.70 -6.41 2.15
CA PHE A 139 9.06 -6.63 3.45
C PHE A 139 8.99 -8.12 3.80
N LEU A 140 8.52 -8.96 2.87
CA LEU A 140 8.43 -10.41 3.07
C LEU A 140 9.82 -11.05 3.27
N GLU A 141 10.88 -10.46 2.72
CA GLU A 141 12.26 -10.91 2.93
C GLU A 141 12.79 -10.54 4.31
N LYS A 142 12.55 -9.29 4.75
CA LYS A 142 13.18 -8.70 5.95
C LYS A 142 12.35 -8.84 7.23
N ALA A 143 11.06 -9.09 7.14
CA ALA A 143 10.20 -9.28 8.30
C ALA A 143 10.52 -10.61 9.03
N ASP A 144 10.40 -10.59 10.35
CA ASP A 144 10.50 -11.82 11.14
C ASP A 144 9.36 -12.77 10.75
N PRO A 145 9.64 -13.95 10.16
CA PRO A 145 8.61 -14.89 9.74
C PRO A 145 7.74 -15.41 10.89
N LYS A 146 8.23 -15.31 12.14
CA LYS A 146 7.49 -15.69 13.34
C LYS A 146 6.40 -14.68 13.72
N LEU A 147 6.42 -13.48 13.12
CA LEU A 147 5.43 -12.42 13.32
C LEU A 147 4.44 -12.32 12.16
N LEU A 148 4.63 -13.12 11.11
CA LEU A 148 3.76 -13.13 9.94
C LEU A 148 2.87 -14.39 9.93
N HIS A 149 1.61 -14.20 9.54
CA HIS A 149 0.73 -15.32 9.24
C HIS A 149 1.27 -16.11 8.03
N PRO A 150 1.21 -17.46 8.02
CA PRO A 150 1.74 -18.28 6.91
C PRO A 150 1.21 -17.89 5.54
N GLN A 151 -0.04 -17.45 5.45
CA GLN A 151 -0.70 -17.00 4.22
C GLN A 151 0.05 -15.86 3.50
N MET A 152 0.81 -15.03 4.23
CA MET A 152 1.60 -13.96 3.64
C MET A 152 2.61 -14.45 2.60
N GLN A 153 3.07 -15.70 2.71
CA GLN A 153 4.00 -16.29 1.73
C GLN A 153 3.35 -16.55 0.37
N GLU A 154 2.02 -16.71 0.31
CA GLU A 154 1.29 -16.85 -0.96
C GLU A 154 1.39 -15.60 -1.86
N LEU A 155 1.62 -14.43 -1.27
CA LEU A 155 1.77 -13.18 -2.03
C LEU A 155 2.98 -13.18 -2.96
N ARG A 156 3.99 -14.02 -2.69
CA ARG A 156 5.16 -14.19 -3.56
C ARG A 156 4.82 -14.84 -4.90
N THR A 157 3.77 -15.64 -4.94
CA THR A 157 3.34 -16.42 -6.12
C THR A 157 2.16 -15.79 -6.87
N LYS A 158 1.38 -14.93 -6.22
CA LYS A 158 0.18 -14.28 -6.79
C LYS A 158 0.52 -12.93 -7.49
N ARG A 159 1.47 -12.94 -8.43
CA ARG A 159 1.92 -11.73 -9.15
C ARG A 159 1.19 -11.51 -10.46
#